data_cbde90b22e741a2875bb9e0d791eb6da
#
_entry.id   cbde90b22e741a2875bb9e0d791eb6da
#
_cell.length_a   1.000
_cell.length_b   1.000
_cell.length_c   1.000
_cell.angle_alpha   90.00
_cell.angle_beta   90.00
_cell.angle_gamma   90.00
#
_symmetry.space_group_name_H-M   'P 1'
#
loop_
_entity.id
_entity.type
_entity.pdbx_description
1 polymer ?
#
loop_
_entity_poly.entity_id
_entity_poly.type
_entity_poly.pdbx_seq_one_letter_code
_entity_poly.pdbx_strand_id
1 'polypeptide(L)' 'MVFTQRYASPLGGLLLAADEQGLIGLWFDGARHFAANLPEAREEKRTPILDETARWLDDYFSGG' A
#
# COMPACT_ATOMS: atom_id res chain seq x y z
N MET A 1 -8.30 8.96 -9.54
CA MET A 1 -7.08 8.23 -9.92
C MET A 1 -6.57 7.42 -8.75
N VAL A 2 -6.14 6.19 -9.03
CA VAL A 2 -5.57 5.34 -7.99
C VAL A 2 -4.05 5.42 -8.02
N PHE A 3 -3.45 5.64 -6.85
CA PHE A 3 -2.00 5.69 -6.69
C PHE A 3 -1.54 4.50 -5.86
N THR A 4 -0.39 3.95 -6.20
CA THR A 4 0.17 2.79 -5.49
C THR A 4 1.58 3.08 -5.01
N GLN A 5 1.98 2.38 -3.95
CA GLN A 5 3.34 2.46 -3.42
C GLN A 5 3.70 1.12 -2.82
N ARG A 6 4.93 0.68 -3.09
CA ARG A 6 5.43 -0.55 -2.49
C ARG A 6 6.05 -0.25 -1.14
N TYR A 7 5.90 -1.20 -0.23
CA TYR A 7 6.44 -1.09 1.12
C TYR A 7 7.15 -2.39 1.48
N ALA A 8 8.41 -2.28 1.91
CA ALA A 8 9.20 -3.43 2.32
C ALA A 8 8.99 -3.68 3.81
N SER A 9 8.23 -4.71 4.17
CA SER A 9 7.99 -5.07 5.56
C SER A 9 8.90 -6.23 5.99
N PRO A 10 9.07 -6.45 7.31
CA PRO A 10 9.81 -7.63 7.79
C PRO A 10 9.20 -8.94 7.36
N LEU A 11 7.92 -8.96 7.01
CA LEU A 11 7.21 -10.17 6.57
C LEU A 11 7.17 -10.31 5.05
N GLY A 12 7.76 -9.38 4.32
CA GLY A 12 7.76 -9.38 2.86
C GLY A 12 7.25 -8.08 2.29
N GLY A 13 7.20 -7.98 0.97
CA GLY A 13 6.73 -6.79 0.30
C GLY A 13 5.23 -6.61 0.39
N LEU A 14 4.80 -5.36 0.47
CA LEU A 14 3.39 -4.98 0.45
C LEU A 14 3.15 -4.01 -0.70
N LEU A 15 1.97 -4.07 -1.30
CA LEU A 15 1.50 -3.04 -2.21
C LEU A 15 0.40 -2.24 -1.51
N LEU A 16 0.59 -0.92 -1.43
CA LEU A 16 -0.37 0.00 -0.84
C LEU A 16 -1.08 0.74 -1.97
N ALA A 17 -2.38 0.94 -1.85
CA ALA A 17 -3.15 1.67 -2.85
C ALA A 17 -4.08 2.67 -2.19
N ALA A 18 -4.17 3.85 -2.77
CA ALA A 18 -5.03 4.92 -2.28
C ALA A 18 -5.51 5.80 -3.43
N ASP A 19 -6.60 6.48 -3.21
CA ASP A 19 -7.08 7.51 -4.12
C ASP A 19 -7.15 8.85 -3.37
N GLU A 20 -7.84 9.84 -3.94
CA GLU A 20 -7.96 11.17 -3.32
C GLU A 20 -8.77 11.15 -2.03
N GLN A 21 -9.55 10.10 -1.81
CA GLN A 21 -10.43 10.01 -0.65
C GLN A 21 -9.81 9.22 0.50
N GLY A 22 -8.83 8.37 0.22
CA GLY A 22 -8.20 7.60 1.27
C GLY A 22 -7.57 6.31 0.79
N LEU A 23 -7.16 5.49 1.75
CA LEU A 23 -6.55 4.21 1.47
C LEU A 23 -7.60 3.23 0.93
N ILE A 24 -7.28 2.60 -0.21
CA ILE A 24 -8.15 1.61 -0.83
C ILE A 24 -7.87 0.22 -0.25
N GLY A 25 -6.59 -0.10 -0.07
CA GLY A 25 -6.22 -1.40 0.46
C GLY A 25 -4.73 -1.62 0.48
N LEU A 26 -4.35 -2.77 1.02
CA LEU A 26 -2.96 -3.21 1.00
C LEU A 26 -2.93 -4.71 0.81
N TRP A 27 -1.92 -5.20 0.08
CA TRP A 27 -1.79 -6.61 -0.25
C TRP A 27 -0.35 -7.04 -0.07
N PHE A 28 -0.15 -8.25 0.47
CA PHE A 28 1.17 -8.87 0.51
C PHE A 28 1.55 -9.41 -0.87
N ASP A 29 2.82 -9.31 -1.22
CA ASP A 29 3.33 -9.95 -2.42
C ASP A 29 3.11 -11.45 -2.31
N GLY A 30 2.66 -12.06 -3.40
CA GLY A 30 2.36 -13.48 -3.41
C GLY A 30 1.01 -13.84 -2.81
N ALA A 31 0.23 -12.88 -2.36
CA ALA A 31 -1.13 -13.15 -1.90
C ALA A 31 -1.97 -13.70 -3.06
N ARG A 32 -2.89 -14.61 -2.73
CA ARG A 32 -3.70 -15.28 -3.73
C ARG A 32 -4.50 -14.32 -4.61
N HIS A 33 -5.01 -13.26 -4.01
CA HIS A 33 -5.80 -12.25 -4.71
C HIS A 33 -5.08 -10.89 -4.72
N PHE A 34 -3.78 -10.94 -4.98
CA PHE A 34 -2.96 -9.74 -4.97
C PHE A 34 -3.52 -8.70 -5.94
N ALA A 35 -3.81 -7.51 -5.40
CA ALA A 35 -4.32 -6.37 -6.16
C ALA A 35 -5.60 -6.67 -6.97
N ALA A 36 -6.40 -7.64 -6.51
CA ALA A 36 -7.55 -8.13 -7.28
C ALA A 36 -8.59 -7.06 -7.59
N ASN A 37 -8.74 -6.07 -6.71
CA ASN A 37 -9.74 -5.02 -6.86
C ASN A 37 -9.17 -3.71 -7.40
N LEU A 38 -7.90 -3.70 -7.80
CA LEU A 38 -7.29 -2.48 -8.32
C LEU A 38 -7.57 -2.32 -9.80
N PRO A 39 -7.89 -1.09 -10.25
CA PRO A 39 -8.01 -0.83 -11.67
C PRO A 39 -6.65 -0.95 -12.36
N GLU A 40 -6.65 -1.28 -13.63
CA GLU A 40 -5.42 -1.31 -14.41
C GLU A 40 -4.85 0.10 -14.58
N ALA A 41 -5.72 1.09 -14.70
CA ALA A 41 -5.32 2.51 -14.81
C ALA A 41 -4.94 3.05 -13.43
N ARG A 42 -3.74 2.71 -12.98
CA ARG A 42 -3.20 3.19 -11.70
C ARG A 42 -1.77 3.69 -11.90
N GLU A 43 -1.34 4.56 -11.02
CA GLU A 43 -0.03 5.17 -11.10
C GLU A 43 0.78 4.90 -9.83
N GLU A 44 2.02 4.51 -10.00
CA GLU A 44 2.93 4.38 -8.87
C GLU A 44 3.46 5.76 -8.51
N LYS A 45 3.00 6.28 -7.39
CA LYS A 45 3.34 7.64 -6.95
C LYS A 45 3.17 7.77 -5.45
N ARG A 46 4.10 8.45 -4.81
CA ARG A 46 3.99 8.76 -3.39
C ARG A 46 2.94 9.86 -3.20
N THR A 47 2.04 9.63 -2.26
CA THR A 47 1.03 10.61 -1.88
C THR A 47 1.05 10.77 -0.36
N PRO A 48 0.50 11.87 0.20
CA PRO A 48 0.45 12.03 1.64
C PRO A 48 -0.23 10.86 2.35
N ILE A 49 -1.30 10.33 1.77
CA ILE A 49 -2.03 9.19 2.34
C ILE A 49 -1.14 7.95 2.37
N LEU A 50 -0.44 7.67 1.28
CA LEU A 50 0.44 6.49 1.21
C LEU A 50 1.65 6.65 2.12
N ASP A 51 2.23 7.84 2.22
CA ASP A 51 3.34 8.11 3.13
C ASP A 51 2.90 7.92 4.58
N GLU A 52 1.72 8.40 4.93
CA GLU A 52 1.19 8.23 6.28
C GLU A 52 0.94 6.76 6.61
N THR A 53 0.41 6.00 5.64
CA THR A 53 0.20 4.58 5.80
C THR A 53 1.53 3.86 6.02
N ALA A 54 2.56 4.23 5.26
CA ALA A 54 3.90 3.63 5.41
C ALA A 54 4.47 3.90 6.79
N ARG A 55 4.30 5.11 7.33
CA ARG A 55 4.74 5.42 8.68
C ARG A 55 4.00 4.61 9.72
N TRP A 56 2.69 4.44 9.53
CA TRP A 56 1.89 3.63 10.43
C TRP A 56 2.38 2.18 10.43
N LEU A 57 2.71 1.65 9.26
CA LEU A 57 3.24 0.30 9.14
C LEU A 57 4.63 0.19 9.78
N ASP A 58 5.49 1.19 9.62
CA ASP A 58 6.79 1.23 10.28
C ASP A 58 6.63 1.11 11.79
N ASP A 59 5.70 1.85 12.34
CA ASP A 59 5.42 1.84 13.78
C ASP A 59 4.88 0.47 14.21
N TYR A 60 3.96 -0.07 13.42
CA TYR A 60 3.36 -1.38 13.69
C TYR A 60 4.42 -2.49 13.71
N PHE A 61 5.30 -2.52 12.70
CA PHE A 61 6.31 -3.57 12.59
C PHE A 61 7.50 -3.37 13.52
N SER A 62 7.68 -2.19 14.06
CA SER A 62 8.75 -1.94 15.04
C SER A 62 8.33 -2.34 16.46
N GLY A 63 7.12 -2.81 16.63
CA GLY A 63 6.63 -3.24 17.94
C GLY A 63 6.01 -2.12 18.77
N GLY A 64 5.82 -0.99 18.13
CA GLY A 64 5.26 0.19 18.81
C GLY A 64 3.77 0.20 18.91
#